data_0e1bae9e4d97c3607c3b7ad881e486a4
#
_entry.id   0e1bae9e4d97c3607c3b7ad881e486a4
#
_cell.length_a   1.000
_cell.length_b   1.000
_cell.length_c   1.000
_cell.angle_alpha   90.00
_cell.angle_beta   90.00
_cell.angle_gamma   90.00
#
_symmetry.space_group_name_H-M   'P 1'
#
loop_
_entity.id
_entity.type
_entity.pdbx_description
1 polymer ?
#
loop_
_entity_poly.entity_id
_entity_poly.type
_entity_poly.pdbx_seq_one_letter_code
_entity_poly.pdbx_strand_id
1 'polypeptide(L)'
;MKRVVFVVALGLLLCSCSNKVVKTEGKPYGVNMACADFGSNFPGVYNTDYTYPQASDLDYWNEKGLKLVRFPFKWERLQYELNGELNRHDLDKMKDFVAAAAERDMVVMLDLHNYCRRYMNGEHTIIGTNGLTPEHLASFWKSLATEFKSFDNIY
;
A
#
# COMPACT_ATOMS: atom_id res chain seq x y z
N MET A 1 -5.58 -68.81 4.89
CA MET A 1 -5.48 -67.63 4.02
C MET A 1 -5.84 -66.39 4.84
N LYS A 2 -4.84 -65.60 5.29
CA LYS A 2 -5.07 -64.40 6.09
C LYS A 2 -5.12 -63.20 5.12
N ARG A 3 -6.26 -62.47 5.07
CA ARG A 3 -6.41 -61.24 4.29
C ARG A 3 -5.85 -60.08 5.11
N VAL A 4 -4.82 -59.44 4.57
CA VAL A 4 -4.28 -58.19 5.11
C VAL A 4 -5.06 -57.06 4.47
N VAL A 5 -5.76 -56.27 5.30
CA VAL A 5 -6.46 -55.03 4.87
C VAL A 5 -5.50 -53.90 5.07
N PHE A 6 -5.04 -53.25 3.96
CA PHE A 6 -4.29 -52.01 4.00
C PHE A 6 -5.28 -50.85 4.16
N VAL A 7 -5.27 -50.19 5.31
CA VAL A 7 -5.96 -48.92 5.51
C VAL A 7 -5.01 -47.81 5.09
N VAL A 8 -5.27 -47.19 3.94
CA VAL A 8 -4.57 -45.97 3.51
C VAL A 8 -5.23 -44.77 4.19
N ALA A 9 -4.60 -44.23 5.22
CA ALA A 9 -5.03 -42.99 5.84
C ALA A 9 -4.61 -41.83 4.93
N LEU A 10 -5.53 -41.26 4.15
CA LEU A 10 -5.35 -40.07 3.36
C LEU A 10 -5.39 -38.83 4.31
N GLY A 11 -4.23 -38.38 4.74
CA GLY A 11 -4.10 -37.15 5.53
C GLY A 11 -4.40 -35.92 4.68
N LEU A 12 -5.61 -35.37 4.82
CA LEU A 12 -5.95 -34.04 4.32
C LEU A 12 -5.17 -32.97 5.12
N LEU A 13 -4.08 -32.51 4.58
CA LEU A 13 -3.42 -31.27 5.02
C LEU A 13 -4.35 -30.09 4.66
N LEU A 14 -5.21 -29.73 5.59
CA LEU A 14 -5.93 -28.45 5.55
C LEU A 14 -4.88 -27.35 5.80
N CYS A 15 -4.34 -26.81 4.72
CA CYS A 15 -3.59 -25.56 4.78
C CYS A 15 -4.60 -24.45 5.11
N SER A 16 -4.83 -24.23 6.40
CA SER A 16 -5.61 -23.10 6.88
C SER A 16 -4.75 -21.84 6.67
N CYS A 17 -4.96 -21.17 5.55
CA CYS A 17 -4.52 -19.79 5.40
C CYS A 17 -5.33 -18.94 6.40
N SER A 18 -4.84 -18.82 7.62
CA SER A 18 -5.35 -17.88 8.60
C SER A 18 -4.93 -16.50 8.14
N ASN A 19 -5.79 -15.78 7.43
CA ASN A 19 -5.66 -14.36 7.23
C ASN A 19 -5.75 -13.71 8.61
N LYS A 20 -4.59 -13.38 9.20
CA LYS A 20 -4.53 -12.55 10.38
C LYS A 20 -4.87 -11.13 9.95
N VAL A 21 -6.14 -10.78 9.96
CA VAL A 21 -6.55 -9.38 9.94
C VAL A 21 -5.99 -8.75 11.21
N VAL A 22 -5.08 -7.81 11.09
CA VAL A 22 -4.58 -7.02 12.21
C VAL A 22 -5.77 -6.24 12.77
N LYS A 23 -6.37 -6.76 13.85
CA LYS A 23 -7.45 -6.07 14.56
C LYS A 23 -6.81 -5.08 15.51
N THR A 24 -6.93 -3.80 15.22
CA THR A 24 -6.69 -2.75 16.22
C THR A 24 -7.86 -2.80 17.22
N GLU A 25 -7.61 -3.24 18.45
CA GLU A 25 -8.63 -3.18 19.50
C GLU A 25 -8.96 -1.71 19.82
N GLY A 26 -10.21 -1.33 19.67
CA GLY A 26 -10.67 0.03 19.90
C GLY A 26 -10.56 0.95 18.67
N LYS A 27 -10.65 2.27 18.89
CA LYS A 27 -10.43 3.26 17.83
C LYS A 27 -8.93 3.36 17.56
N PRO A 28 -8.45 3.09 16.32
CA PRO A 28 -7.02 3.14 16.04
C PRO A 28 -6.53 4.58 16.13
N TYR A 29 -5.62 4.84 17.07
CA TYR A 29 -4.85 6.07 17.07
C TYR A 29 -3.61 5.87 16.21
N GLY A 30 -3.24 6.91 15.47
CA GLY A 30 -2.18 6.80 14.51
C GLY A 30 -1.43 8.09 14.26
N VAL A 31 -0.50 8.01 13.34
CA VAL A 31 0.38 9.10 12.93
C VAL A 31 0.31 9.29 11.41
N ASN A 32 0.47 10.54 10.98
CA ASN A 32 0.68 10.87 9.58
C ASN A 32 2.18 10.89 9.29
N MET A 33 2.64 9.98 8.43
CA MET A 33 4.04 9.91 8.00
C MET A 33 4.16 10.45 6.58
N ALA A 34 4.05 11.78 6.48
CA ALA A 34 4.14 12.52 5.23
C ALA A 34 5.60 12.62 4.77
N CYS A 35 5.88 12.26 3.54
CA CYS A 35 7.16 12.43 2.85
C CYS A 35 7.07 12.04 1.37
N ALA A 36 6.37 10.98 1.03
CA ALA A 36 6.15 10.54 -0.34
C ALA A 36 5.16 11.43 -1.12
N ASP A 37 4.51 12.37 -0.44
CA ASP A 37 3.61 13.38 -1.02
C ASP A 37 4.26 14.76 -1.15
N PHE A 38 5.51 14.97 -0.66
CA PHE A 38 6.20 16.26 -0.69
C PHE A 38 6.67 16.67 -2.09
N GLY A 39 7.06 17.95 -2.18
CA GLY A 39 7.61 18.54 -3.39
C GLY A 39 6.55 18.92 -4.43
N SER A 40 6.90 19.88 -5.27
CA SER A 40 6.07 20.40 -6.35
C SER A 40 6.52 19.95 -7.74
N ASN A 41 7.65 19.25 -7.84
CA ASN A 41 8.11 18.65 -9.08
C ASN A 41 7.41 17.32 -9.32
N PHE A 42 6.91 17.08 -10.53
CA PHE A 42 6.20 15.87 -10.90
C PHE A 42 6.78 15.23 -12.17
N PRO A 43 7.11 13.93 -12.12
CA PRO A 43 7.01 13.04 -10.96
C PRO A 43 7.99 13.35 -9.84
N GLY A 44 9.02 14.16 -10.07
CA GLY A 44 10.09 14.48 -9.14
C GLY A 44 11.21 13.43 -9.11
N VAL A 45 12.25 13.72 -8.34
CA VAL A 45 13.42 12.85 -8.16
C VAL A 45 13.47 12.34 -6.72
N TYR A 46 13.49 11.03 -6.55
CA TYR A 46 13.61 10.40 -5.24
C TYR A 46 14.86 10.88 -4.50
N ASN A 47 14.76 11.10 -3.19
CA ASN A 47 15.77 11.70 -2.30
C ASN A 47 16.18 13.16 -2.62
N THR A 48 15.50 13.80 -3.57
CA THR A 48 15.68 15.23 -3.87
C THR A 48 14.37 15.99 -3.67
N ASP A 49 13.31 15.57 -4.34
CA ASP A 49 12.00 16.23 -4.27
C ASP A 49 11.08 15.56 -3.24
N TYR A 50 11.28 14.26 -3.00
CA TYR A 50 10.52 13.47 -2.04
C TYR A 50 11.35 12.28 -1.54
N THR A 51 10.87 11.65 -0.47
CA THR A 51 11.46 10.42 0.08
C THR A 51 10.37 9.48 0.58
N TYR A 52 10.75 8.30 1.01
CA TYR A 52 9.88 7.36 1.72
C TYR A 52 10.33 7.23 3.18
N PRO A 53 9.38 7.04 4.14
CA PRO A 53 9.75 6.81 5.52
C PRO A 53 10.52 5.51 5.66
N GLN A 54 11.42 5.45 6.63
CA GLN A 54 12.22 4.26 6.92
C GLN A 54 11.48 3.33 7.90
N ALA A 55 11.79 2.05 7.86
CA ALA A 55 11.24 1.09 8.82
C ALA A 55 11.52 1.48 10.28
N SER A 56 12.69 2.08 10.57
CA SER A 56 13.07 2.58 11.90
C SER A 56 12.17 3.70 12.43
N ASP A 57 11.55 4.47 11.53
CA ASP A 57 10.63 5.54 11.95
C ASP A 57 9.37 4.97 12.61
N LEU A 58 9.00 3.73 12.26
CA LEU A 58 7.87 3.01 12.85
C LEU A 58 8.13 2.60 14.31
N ASP A 59 9.38 2.32 14.68
CA ASP A 59 9.73 1.82 16.02
C ASP A 59 9.31 2.81 17.10
N TYR A 60 9.62 4.10 16.90
CA TYR A 60 9.22 5.16 17.84
C TYR A 60 7.71 5.22 18.05
N TRP A 61 6.93 5.19 16.95
CA TRP A 61 5.47 5.28 17.04
C TRP A 61 4.84 4.01 17.62
N ASN A 62 5.39 2.86 17.29
CA ASN A 62 4.98 1.59 17.85
C ASN A 62 5.19 1.53 19.37
N GLU A 63 6.35 2.01 19.88
CA GLU A 63 6.64 2.15 21.30
C GLU A 63 5.66 3.09 22.02
N LYS A 64 5.12 4.10 21.33
CA LYS A 64 4.07 4.99 21.85
C LYS A 64 2.67 4.39 21.78
N GLY A 65 2.52 3.17 21.28
CA GLY A 65 1.23 2.48 21.16
C GLY A 65 0.38 2.95 19.98
N LEU A 66 0.95 3.72 19.02
CA LEU A 66 0.25 4.16 17.82
C LEU A 66 0.31 3.06 16.77
N LYS A 67 -0.83 2.50 16.44
CA LYS A 67 -0.94 1.31 15.58
C LYS A 67 -1.48 1.59 14.17
N LEU A 68 -1.78 2.84 13.84
CA LEU A 68 -2.23 3.25 12.51
C LEU A 68 -1.26 4.27 11.93
N VAL A 69 -0.84 4.04 10.69
CA VAL A 69 -0.04 4.99 9.92
C VAL A 69 -0.84 5.44 8.71
N ARG A 70 -1.09 6.75 8.60
CA ARG A 70 -1.51 7.32 7.32
C ARG A 70 -0.26 7.58 6.47
N PHE A 71 -0.24 7.00 5.28
CA PHE A 71 0.88 7.06 4.35
C PHE A 71 0.46 7.78 3.06
N PRO A 72 0.66 9.11 2.98
CA PRO A 72 0.31 9.88 1.80
C PRO A 72 1.37 9.73 0.70
N PHE A 73 0.90 9.65 -0.54
CA PHE A 73 1.73 9.53 -1.74
C PHE A 73 1.10 10.25 -2.93
N LYS A 74 1.84 10.40 -4.02
CA LYS A 74 1.37 11.07 -5.26
C LYS A 74 1.16 10.07 -6.39
N TRP A 75 0.07 10.27 -7.14
CA TRP A 75 -0.25 9.46 -8.33
C TRP A 75 0.87 9.49 -9.34
N GLU A 76 1.39 10.70 -9.64
CA GLU A 76 2.40 10.97 -10.66
C GLU A 76 3.70 10.19 -10.44
N ARG A 77 4.01 9.82 -9.21
CA ARG A 77 5.21 9.06 -8.84
C ARG A 77 5.04 7.57 -9.07
N LEU A 78 3.83 7.08 -8.79
CA LEU A 78 3.53 5.65 -8.98
C LEU A 78 3.10 5.28 -10.39
N GLN A 79 2.57 6.22 -11.17
CA GLN A 79 2.12 5.95 -12.52
C GLN A 79 2.43 7.16 -13.40
N TYR A 80 3.45 7.07 -14.24
CA TYR A 80 3.90 8.19 -15.07
C TYR A 80 2.90 8.53 -16.19
N GLU A 81 2.36 7.50 -16.83
CA GLU A 81 1.37 7.62 -17.89
C GLU A 81 0.00 7.13 -17.42
N LEU A 82 -1.08 7.81 -17.79
CA LEU A 82 -2.45 7.38 -17.47
C LEU A 82 -2.69 5.96 -18.04
N ASN A 83 -3.23 5.09 -17.20
CA ASN A 83 -3.43 3.66 -17.48
C ASN A 83 -2.13 2.87 -17.79
N GLY A 84 -0.96 3.49 -17.60
CA GLY A 84 0.33 2.83 -17.74
C GLY A 84 0.67 1.91 -16.56
N GLU A 85 1.81 1.27 -16.64
CA GLU A 85 2.34 0.44 -15.55
C GLU A 85 2.72 1.28 -14.34
N LEU A 86 2.66 0.66 -13.16
CA LEU A 86 3.15 1.28 -11.93
C LEU A 86 4.68 1.30 -11.91
N ASN A 87 5.24 2.42 -11.49
CA ASN A 87 6.68 2.58 -11.29
C ASN A 87 7.16 1.62 -10.20
N ARG A 88 8.00 0.66 -10.59
CA ARG A 88 8.47 -0.40 -9.68
C ARG A 88 9.28 0.13 -8.53
N HIS A 89 10.16 1.11 -8.75
CA HIS A 89 10.99 1.66 -7.69
C HIS A 89 10.15 2.23 -6.53
N ASP A 90 9.17 3.08 -6.83
CA ASP A 90 8.31 3.68 -5.81
C ASP A 90 7.34 2.67 -5.21
N LEU A 91 6.82 1.76 -6.02
CA LEU A 91 5.94 0.68 -5.56
C LEU A 91 6.65 -0.24 -4.55
N ASP A 92 7.91 -0.63 -4.85
CA ASP A 92 8.69 -1.50 -3.96
C ASP A 92 8.98 -0.81 -2.63
N LYS A 93 9.31 0.49 -2.64
CA LYS A 93 9.46 1.30 -1.40
C LYS A 93 8.20 1.32 -0.55
N MET A 94 7.03 1.45 -1.18
CA MET A 94 5.75 1.40 -0.47
C MET A 94 5.50 0.01 0.12
N LYS A 95 5.79 -1.06 -0.63
CA LYS A 95 5.62 -2.44 -0.16
C LYS A 95 6.56 -2.75 1.00
N ASP A 96 7.81 -2.34 0.92
CA ASP A 96 8.80 -2.51 2.00
C ASP A 96 8.31 -1.83 3.29
N PHE A 97 7.77 -0.62 3.17
CA PHE A 97 7.22 0.10 4.32
C PHE A 97 5.97 -0.59 4.91
N VAL A 98 5.05 -1.05 4.07
CA VAL A 98 3.85 -1.77 4.51
C VAL A 98 4.22 -3.09 5.19
N ALA A 99 5.21 -3.82 4.66
CA ALA A 99 5.74 -5.05 5.27
C ALA A 99 6.38 -4.76 6.64
N ALA A 100 7.20 -3.73 6.74
CA ALA A 100 7.82 -3.32 8.00
C ALA A 100 6.78 -2.89 9.06
N ALA A 101 5.66 -2.30 8.64
CA ALA A 101 4.54 -1.98 9.53
C ALA A 101 3.84 -3.26 10.02
N ALA A 102 3.66 -4.26 9.14
CA ALA A 102 3.07 -5.56 9.52
C ALA A 102 3.91 -6.29 10.58
N GLU A 103 5.24 -6.27 10.48
CA GLU A 103 6.16 -6.85 11.46
C GLU A 103 6.01 -6.23 12.87
N ARG A 104 5.42 -5.04 12.96
CA ARG A 104 5.18 -4.27 14.20
C ARG A 104 3.73 -4.27 14.64
N ASP A 105 2.90 -5.13 14.05
CA ASP A 105 1.44 -5.15 14.27
C ASP A 105 0.79 -3.77 14.03
N MET A 106 1.29 -3.04 13.06
CA MET A 106 0.74 -1.74 12.64
C MET A 106 -0.02 -1.88 11.33
N VAL A 107 -1.10 -1.11 11.19
CA VAL A 107 -1.89 -1.02 9.96
C VAL A 107 -1.56 0.27 9.20
N VAL A 108 -1.66 0.23 7.88
CA VAL A 108 -1.31 1.35 7.00
C VAL A 108 -2.53 1.79 6.20
N MET A 109 -2.87 3.07 6.28
CA MET A 109 -3.85 3.73 5.42
C MET A 109 -3.11 4.37 4.24
N LEU A 110 -3.25 3.79 3.05
CA LEU A 110 -2.71 4.35 1.82
C LEU A 110 -3.56 5.54 1.36
N ASP A 111 -2.97 6.73 1.35
CA ASP A 111 -3.66 7.97 0.98
C ASP A 111 -3.10 8.56 -0.31
N LEU A 112 -3.91 8.54 -1.36
CA LEU A 112 -3.61 9.22 -2.61
C LEU A 112 -3.81 10.73 -2.44
N HIS A 113 -2.73 11.42 -2.10
CA HIS A 113 -2.75 12.81 -1.66
C HIS A 113 -2.70 13.82 -2.82
N ASN A 114 -3.64 13.70 -3.73
CA ASN A 114 -3.68 14.46 -5.00
C ASN A 114 -4.78 15.53 -5.05
N TYR A 115 -5.63 15.70 -4.01
CA TYR A 115 -6.71 16.69 -3.96
C TYR A 115 -7.64 16.64 -5.18
N CYS A 116 -8.08 15.44 -5.59
CA CYS A 116 -8.94 15.20 -6.76
C CYS A 116 -8.36 15.73 -8.09
N ARG A 117 -7.05 15.82 -8.21
CA ARG A 117 -6.35 16.29 -9.41
C ARG A 117 -5.09 15.48 -9.68
N ARG A 118 -4.54 15.62 -10.89
CA ARG A 118 -3.26 15.06 -11.30
C ARG A 118 -2.48 16.12 -12.08
N TYR A 119 -1.17 16.14 -11.89
CA TYR A 119 -0.30 16.97 -12.74
C TYR A 119 -0.06 16.25 -14.06
N MET A 120 -0.42 16.87 -15.16
CA MET A 120 -0.25 16.39 -16.51
C MET A 120 -0.19 17.55 -17.50
N ASN A 121 0.55 17.39 -18.60
CA ASN A 121 0.70 18.43 -19.63
C ASN A 121 1.12 19.82 -19.10
N GLY A 122 1.91 19.85 -18.01
CA GLY A 122 2.41 21.09 -17.41
C GLY A 122 1.48 21.77 -16.41
N GLU A 123 0.30 21.20 -16.13
CA GLU A 123 -0.68 21.80 -15.21
C GLU A 123 -1.38 20.77 -14.30
N HIS A 124 -2.00 21.25 -13.23
CA HIS A 124 -2.86 20.44 -12.39
C HIS A 124 -4.25 20.32 -13.01
N THR A 125 -4.59 19.14 -13.46
CA THR A 125 -5.89 18.81 -14.06
C THR A 125 -6.82 18.18 -13.03
N ILE A 126 -8.03 18.69 -12.91
CA ILE A 126 -9.07 18.16 -12.00
C ILE A 126 -9.71 16.92 -12.65
N ILE A 127 -9.94 15.88 -11.85
CA ILE A 127 -10.64 14.67 -12.32
C ILE A 127 -12.04 15.05 -12.82
N GLY A 128 -12.38 14.60 -14.02
CA GLY A 128 -13.60 14.95 -14.74
C GLY A 128 -13.43 16.09 -15.76
N THR A 129 -12.22 16.65 -15.89
CA THR A 129 -11.91 17.73 -16.85
C THR A 129 -10.71 17.38 -17.72
N ASN A 130 -10.55 18.07 -18.86
CA ASN A 130 -9.35 18.05 -19.71
C ASN A 130 -8.75 16.66 -19.98
N GLY A 131 -9.62 15.64 -20.17
CA GLY A 131 -9.19 14.28 -20.47
C GLY A 131 -8.78 13.42 -19.26
N LEU A 132 -8.75 13.97 -18.05
CA LEU A 132 -8.58 13.20 -16.82
C LEU A 132 -9.95 12.75 -16.30
N THR A 133 -10.28 11.47 -16.46
CA THR A 133 -11.60 10.93 -16.12
C THR A 133 -11.61 10.15 -14.80
N PRO A 134 -12.79 9.95 -14.17
CA PRO A 134 -12.92 9.06 -13.00
C PRO A 134 -12.44 7.62 -13.28
N GLU A 135 -12.57 7.14 -14.52
CA GLU A 135 -12.12 5.80 -14.92
C GLU A 135 -10.59 5.67 -14.84
N HIS A 136 -9.84 6.74 -15.12
CA HIS A 136 -8.39 6.75 -14.91
C HIS A 136 -8.04 6.55 -13.44
N LEU A 137 -8.75 7.23 -12.53
CA LEU A 137 -8.57 7.03 -11.09
C LEU A 137 -8.93 5.61 -10.65
N ALA A 138 -10.05 5.09 -11.15
CA ALA A 138 -10.49 3.72 -10.87
C ALA A 138 -9.48 2.67 -11.36
N SER A 139 -8.94 2.86 -12.58
CA SER A 139 -7.90 2.01 -13.16
C SER A 139 -6.61 2.03 -12.32
N PHE A 140 -6.17 3.21 -11.87
CA PHE A 140 -5.01 3.36 -10.99
C PHE A 140 -5.22 2.59 -9.67
N TRP A 141 -6.35 2.81 -8.99
CA TRP A 141 -6.66 2.11 -7.74
C TRP A 141 -6.77 0.59 -7.91
N LYS A 142 -7.33 0.13 -9.02
CA LYS A 142 -7.39 -1.31 -9.35
C LYS A 142 -5.99 -1.90 -9.48
N SER A 143 -5.08 -1.22 -10.17
CA SER A 143 -3.70 -1.64 -10.34
C SER A 143 -2.98 -1.68 -8.98
N LEU A 144 -3.10 -0.61 -8.19
CA LEU A 144 -2.47 -0.51 -6.89
C LEU A 144 -3.02 -1.57 -5.91
N ALA A 145 -4.33 -1.73 -5.82
CA ALA A 145 -4.96 -2.75 -4.96
C ALA A 145 -4.53 -4.18 -5.34
N THR A 146 -4.29 -4.45 -6.63
CA THR A 146 -3.78 -5.74 -7.08
C THR A 146 -2.38 -6.01 -6.54
N GLU A 147 -1.54 -5.00 -6.48
CA GLU A 147 -0.17 -5.10 -5.95
C GLU A 147 -0.12 -5.28 -4.43
N PHE A 148 -1.11 -4.77 -3.71
CA PHE A 148 -1.19 -4.85 -2.24
C PHE A 148 -2.12 -5.93 -1.71
N LYS A 149 -2.77 -6.73 -2.56
CA LYS A 149 -3.77 -7.73 -2.15
C LYS A 149 -3.29 -8.80 -1.17
N SER A 150 -1.99 -9.02 -1.08
CA SER A 150 -1.38 -10.01 -0.16
C SER A 150 -1.03 -9.43 1.21
N PHE A 151 -1.20 -8.13 1.42
CA PHE A 151 -0.94 -7.46 2.69
C PHE A 151 -2.23 -7.39 3.51
N ASP A 152 -2.22 -8.00 4.69
CA ASP A 152 -3.40 -8.07 5.59
C ASP A 152 -3.51 -6.82 6.50
N ASN A 153 -2.50 -5.94 6.47
CA ASN A 153 -2.41 -4.76 7.31
C ASN A 153 -2.70 -3.44 6.57
N ILE A 154 -3.38 -3.47 5.45
CA ILE A 154 -3.96 -2.28 4.83
C ILE A 154 -5.31 -1.98 5.52
N TYR A 155 -5.46 -0.71 5.99
CA TYR A 155 -6.66 -0.25 6.70
C TYR A 155 -7.74 0.19 5.72
#